data_f7840e3b1b9a84e085926a2ef73c33d3
#
_entry.id   f7840e3b1b9a84e085926a2ef73c33d3
#
_cell.length_a   1.000
_cell.length_b   1.000
_cell.length_c   1.000
_cell.angle_alpha   90.00
_cell.angle_beta   90.00
_cell.angle_gamma   90.00
#
_symmetry.space_group_name_H-M   'P 1'
#
loop_
_entity.id
_entity.type
_entity.pdbx_description
1 polymer ?
#
loop_
_entity_poly.entity_id
_entity_poly.type
_entity_poly.pdbx_seq_one_letter_code
_entity_poly.pdbx_strand_id
1 'polypeptide(L)'
;MVQSTVLGGMLNCTRQNINRLRREYKLIAVNGKNGHYFPTWQIDPSGQLYGFIDKVISIIGVDNQWTQIQFFHTPSNLLEKMSPIAYLAKSDAKHDLVVKAAEHYN
;
A
#
# COMPACT_ATOMS: atom_id res chain seq x y z
N MET A 1 4.78 9.78 -5.08
CA MET A 1 5.58 8.64 -4.59
C MET A 1 6.97 9.13 -4.20
N VAL A 2 7.60 8.45 -3.27
CA VAL A 2 8.91 8.84 -2.75
C VAL A 2 9.89 7.68 -2.86
N GLN A 3 11.19 7.98 -2.82
CA GLN A 3 12.23 6.95 -2.81
C GLN A 3 12.47 6.42 -1.39
N SER A 4 13.26 5.34 -1.29
CA SER A 4 13.43 4.59 -0.04
C SER A 4 13.98 5.43 1.12
N THR A 5 14.89 6.37 0.86
CA THR A 5 15.44 7.23 1.91
C THR A 5 14.35 8.12 2.51
N VAL A 6 13.48 8.68 1.67
CA VAL A 6 12.39 9.54 2.13
C VAL A 6 11.34 8.70 2.89
N LEU A 7 10.98 7.53 2.36
CA LEU A 7 10.03 6.65 3.04
C LEU A 7 10.58 6.19 4.39
N GLY A 8 11.87 5.86 4.46
CA GLY A 8 12.53 5.50 5.71
C GLY A 8 12.43 6.61 6.75
N GLY A 9 12.62 7.86 6.34
CA GLY A 9 12.45 9.00 7.22
C GLY A 9 11.02 9.12 7.72
N MET A 10 10.03 8.91 6.86
CA MET A 10 8.60 8.97 7.24
C MET A 10 8.23 7.87 8.23
N LEU A 11 8.82 6.68 8.09
CA LEU A 11 8.54 5.52 8.95
C LEU A 11 9.51 5.39 10.12
N ASN A 12 10.46 6.32 10.23
CA ASN A 12 11.49 6.31 11.27
C ASN A 12 12.29 5.01 11.25
N CYS A 13 12.73 4.60 10.06
CA CYS A 13 13.56 3.41 9.89
C CYS A 13 14.61 3.64 8.80
N THR A 14 15.55 2.70 8.67
CA THR A 14 16.65 2.82 7.72
C THR A 14 16.22 2.50 6.31
N ARG A 15 16.98 3.00 5.32
CA ARG A 15 16.80 2.65 3.92
C ARG A 15 16.94 1.14 3.70
N GLN A 16 17.89 0.49 4.40
CA GLN A 16 18.08 -0.96 4.31
C GLN A 16 16.82 -1.71 4.77
N ASN A 17 16.17 -1.22 5.83
CA ASN A 17 14.94 -1.83 6.32
C ASN A 17 13.80 -1.68 5.31
N ILE A 18 13.69 -0.51 4.67
CA ILE A 18 12.70 -0.31 3.61
C ILE A 18 12.93 -1.29 2.46
N ASN A 19 14.17 -1.46 2.03
CA ASN A 19 14.49 -2.39 0.94
C ASN A 19 14.22 -3.83 1.34
N ARG A 20 14.44 -4.20 2.61
CA ARG A 20 14.09 -5.53 3.11
C ARG A 20 12.59 -5.78 3.04
N LEU A 21 11.79 -4.80 3.51
CA LEU A 21 10.33 -4.90 3.47
C LEU A 21 9.82 -5.06 2.02
N ARG A 22 10.43 -4.33 1.10
CA ARG A 22 10.09 -4.45 -0.32
C ARG A 22 10.39 -5.87 -0.84
N ARG A 23 11.57 -6.39 -0.54
CA ARG A 23 11.96 -7.75 -0.97
C ARG A 23 11.04 -8.82 -0.37
N GLU A 24 10.50 -8.58 0.82
CA GLU A 24 9.59 -9.50 1.49
C GLU A 24 8.12 -9.27 1.11
N TYR A 25 7.86 -8.40 0.13
CA TYR A 25 6.51 -8.07 -0.36
C TYR A 25 5.60 -7.50 0.74
N LYS A 26 6.16 -6.72 1.65
CA LYS A 26 5.41 -6.05 2.72
C LYS A 26 5.15 -4.58 2.42
N LEU A 27 5.68 -4.07 1.31
CA LEU A 27 5.51 -2.73 0.81
C LEU A 27 5.15 -2.76 -0.66
N ILE A 28 4.27 -1.85 -1.08
CA ILE A 28 4.03 -1.60 -2.50
C ILE A 28 5.12 -0.68 -3.02
N ALA A 29 5.75 -1.06 -4.13
CA ALA A 29 6.81 -0.30 -4.76
C ALA A 29 6.74 -0.50 -6.26
N VAL A 30 7.18 0.52 -7.01
CA VAL A 30 7.33 0.42 -8.47
C VAL A 30 8.76 0.78 -8.84
N ASN A 31 9.24 0.19 -9.92
CA ASN A 31 10.54 0.52 -10.47
C ASN A 31 10.47 1.86 -11.20
N GLY A 32 11.39 2.75 -10.88
CA GLY A 32 11.54 4.01 -11.56
C GLY A 32 12.91 4.13 -12.18
N LYS A 33 13.17 5.27 -12.80
CA LYS A 33 14.42 5.53 -13.53
C LYS A 33 15.65 5.46 -12.61
N ASN A 34 15.49 5.91 -11.36
CA ASN A 34 16.59 6.02 -10.39
C ASN A 34 16.36 5.13 -9.16
N GLY A 35 15.71 3.98 -9.33
CA GLY A 35 15.46 3.05 -8.27
C GLY A 35 13.98 2.81 -8.03
N HIS A 36 13.64 2.40 -6.81
CA HIS A 36 12.25 2.10 -6.45
C HIS A 36 11.55 3.33 -5.90
N TYR A 37 10.26 3.45 -6.20
CA TYR A 37 9.40 4.50 -5.68
C TYR A 37 8.24 3.88 -4.90
N PHE A 38 7.82 4.53 -3.83
CA PHE A 38 6.85 4.00 -2.88
C PHE A 38 5.69 4.98 -2.71
N PRO A 39 4.43 4.53 -2.87
CA PRO A 39 3.28 5.37 -2.53
C PRO A 39 3.26 5.68 -1.04
N THR A 40 3.00 6.93 -0.68
CA THR A 40 2.97 7.34 0.73
C THR A 40 1.64 7.01 1.41
N TRP A 41 0.57 6.76 0.65
CA TRP A 41 -0.73 6.43 1.22
C TRP A 41 -0.78 5.07 1.91
N GLN A 42 0.29 4.26 1.80
CA GLN A 42 0.36 3.00 2.55
C GLN A 42 0.81 3.20 4.01
N ILE A 43 1.08 4.44 4.41
CA ILE A 43 1.38 4.81 5.80
C ILE A 43 0.08 5.29 6.44
N ASP A 44 -0.23 4.77 7.64
CA ASP A 44 -1.44 5.15 8.37
C ASP A 44 -1.27 6.52 9.07
N PRO A 45 -2.36 7.09 9.62
CA PRO A 45 -2.26 8.38 10.30
C PRO A 45 -1.34 8.41 11.51
N SER A 46 -0.99 7.23 12.08
CA SER A 46 -0.04 7.17 13.20
C SER A 46 1.41 7.14 12.77
N GLY A 47 1.67 7.11 11.45
CA GLY A 47 3.02 7.09 10.90
C GLY A 47 3.59 5.69 10.70
N GLN A 48 2.75 4.66 10.73
CA GLN A 48 3.16 3.28 10.53
C GLN A 48 2.54 2.71 9.25
N LEU A 49 3.15 1.67 8.69
CA LEU A 49 2.55 0.98 7.55
C LEU A 49 1.25 0.29 7.98
N TYR A 50 0.24 0.34 7.11
CA TYR A 50 -0.93 -0.49 7.32
C TYR A 50 -0.52 -1.97 7.34
N GLY A 51 -1.01 -2.71 8.34
CA GLY A 51 -0.61 -4.10 8.56
C GLY A 51 -1.14 -5.08 7.52
N PHE A 52 -2.09 -4.67 6.67
CA PHE A 52 -2.71 -5.54 5.66
C PHE A 52 -2.07 -5.43 4.28
N ILE A 53 -1.08 -4.56 4.09
CA ILE A 53 -0.50 -4.29 2.75
C ILE A 53 0.04 -5.59 2.12
N ASP A 54 0.72 -6.42 2.89
CA ASP A 54 1.26 -7.69 2.42
C ASP A 54 0.16 -8.63 1.92
N LYS A 55 -1.01 -8.62 2.57
CA LYS A 55 -2.15 -9.44 2.14
C LYS A 55 -2.69 -8.97 0.80
N VAL A 56 -2.83 -7.67 0.61
CA VAL A 56 -3.29 -7.10 -0.66
C VAL A 56 -2.31 -7.43 -1.78
N ILE A 57 -1.00 -7.30 -1.53
CA ILE A 57 0.02 -7.65 -2.50
C ILE A 57 -0.11 -9.12 -2.91
N SER A 58 -0.28 -10.01 -1.94
CA SER A 58 -0.42 -11.45 -2.20
C SER A 58 -1.68 -11.76 -3.02
N ILE A 59 -2.79 -11.11 -2.69
CA ILE A 59 -4.07 -11.35 -3.37
C ILE A 59 -4.02 -10.88 -4.84
N ILE A 60 -3.50 -9.68 -5.08
CA ILE A 60 -3.45 -9.10 -6.43
C ILE A 60 -2.33 -9.72 -7.25
N GLY A 61 -1.21 -10.07 -6.60
CA GLY A 61 -0.05 -10.68 -7.23
C GLY A 61 1.21 -9.87 -6.98
N VAL A 62 2.26 -10.54 -6.53
CA VAL A 62 3.51 -9.89 -6.11
C VAL A 62 4.21 -9.16 -7.25
N ASP A 63 4.00 -9.62 -8.50
CA ASP A 63 4.63 -9.01 -9.68
C ASP A 63 3.74 -7.97 -10.37
N ASN A 64 2.55 -7.70 -9.82
CA ASN A 64 1.57 -6.81 -10.43
C ASN A 64 1.53 -5.46 -9.71
N GLN A 65 2.67 -4.77 -9.64
CA GLN A 65 2.80 -3.54 -8.86
C GLN A 65 1.81 -2.46 -9.29
N TRP A 66 1.67 -2.23 -10.59
CA TRP A 66 0.75 -1.20 -11.06
C TRP A 66 -0.70 -1.56 -10.82
N THR A 67 -1.05 -2.85 -10.88
CA THR A 67 -2.39 -3.32 -10.54
C THR A 67 -2.67 -3.12 -9.06
N GLN A 68 -1.69 -3.35 -8.19
CA GLN A 68 -1.81 -3.08 -6.76
C GLN A 68 -2.13 -1.60 -6.51
N ILE A 69 -1.41 -0.71 -7.18
CA ILE A 69 -1.62 0.74 -7.06
C ILE A 69 -3.00 1.12 -7.60
N GLN A 70 -3.36 0.59 -8.75
CA GLN A 70 -4.65 0.87 -9.38
C GLN A 70 -5.81 0.45 -8.46
N PHE A 71 -5.68 -0.68 -7.78
CA PHE A 71 -6.68 -1.11 -6.80
C PHE A 71 -6.94 -0.03 -5.76
N PHE A 72 -5.88 0.55 -5.19
CA PHE A 72 -6.03 1.56 -4.13
C PHE A 72 -6.67 2.86 -4.62
N HIS A 73 -6.69 3.09 -5.93
CA HIS A 73 -7.35 4.26 -6.53
C HIS A 73 -8.73 3.97 -7.11
N THR A 74 -9.19 2.72 -7.06
CA THR A 74 -10.44 2.31 -7.70
C THR A 74 -11.56 2.21 -6.67
N PRO A 75 -12.69 2.92 -6.87
CA PRO A 75 -13.83 2.82 -5.96
C PRO A 75 -14.39 1.39 -5.90
N SER A 76 -14.84 1.00 -4.72
CA SER A 76 -15.39 -0.33 -4.47
C SER A 76 -16.73 -0.22 -3.74
N ASN A 77 -17.70 -1.03 -4.16
CA ASN A 77 -18.99 -1.10 -3.46
C ASN A 77 -18.85 -1.61 -2.03
N LEU A 78 -17.82 -2.42 -1.75
CA LEU A 78 -17.55 -2.90 -0.40
C LEU A 78 -17.03 -1.79 0.51
N LEU A 79 -16.56 -0.68 -0.06
CA LEU A 79 -15.98 0.45 0.65
C LEU A 79 -16.84 1.69 0.50
N GLU A 80 -18.16 1.54 0.54
CA GLU A 80 -19.12 2.64 0.44
C GLU A 80 -18.92 3.45 -0.85
N LYS A 81 -18.53 2.78 -1.94
CA LYS A 81 -18.24 3.36 -3.26
C LYS A 81 -17.03 4.29 -3.25
N MET A 82 -16.17 4.18 -2.23
CA MET A 82 -14.92 4.93 -2.15
C MET A 82 -13.75 4.08 -2.62
N SER A 83 -12.68 4.73 -3.07
CA SER A 83 -11.42 4.04 -3.28
C SER A 83 -10.84 3.61 -1.92
N PRO A 84 -10.00 2.58 -1.88
CA PRO A 84 -9.34 2.21 -0.61
C PRO A 84 -8.63 3.38 0.07
N ILE A 85 -7.95 4.25 -0.69
CA ILE A 85 -7.28 5.42 -0.12
C ILE A 85 -8.28 6.34 0.57
N ALA A 86 -9.39 6.67 -0.09
CA ALA A 86 -10.41 7.55 0.48
C ALA A 86 -11.09 6.89 1.69
N TYR A 87 -11.38 5.59 1.58
CA TYR A 87 -12.03 4.85 2.66
C TYR A 87 -11.16 4.81 3.91
N LEU A 88 -9.85 4.59 3.75
CA LEU A 88 -8.91 4.51 4.88
C LEU A 88 -8.70 5.84 5.58
N ALA A 89 -9.09 6.96 4.97
CA ALA A 89 -9.05 8.26 5.61
C ALA A 89 -10.15 8.43 6.66
N LYS A 90 -11.16 7.57 6.67
CA LYS A 90 -12.24 7.61 7.66
C LYS A 90 -11.75 7.08 9.00
N SER A 91 -12.21 7.69 10.09
CA SER A 91 -11.82 7.28 11.45
C SER A 91 -12.37 5.91 11.82
N ASP A 92 -13.48 5.48 11.21
CA ASP A 92 -14.12 4.19 11.46
C ASP A 92 -13.84 3.16 10.37
N ALA A 93 -12.79 3.35 9.57
CA ALA A 93 -12.44 2.44 8.49
C ALA A 93 -12.13 1.04 9.01
N LYS A 94 -12.71 0.03 8.37
CA LYS A 94 -12.48 -1.37 8.70
C LYS A 94 -11.45 -1.96 7.73
N HIS A 95 -10.27 -2.27 8.23
CA HIS A 95 -9.16 -2.71 7.39
C HIS A 95 -9.44 -4.06 6.71
N ASP A 96 -10.19 -4.94 7.35
CA ASP A 96 -10.58 -6.22 6.77
C ASP A 96 -11.44 -6.05 5.52
N LEU A 97 -12.21 -4.97 5.41
CA LEU A 97 -13.00 -4.70 4.21
C LEU A 97 -12.11 -4.32 3.02
N VAL A 98 -10.97 -3.67 3.27
CA VAL A 98 -10.01 -3.37 2.20
C VAL A 98 -9.43 -4.65 1.63
N VAL A 99 -9.07 -5.61 2.49
CA VAL A 99 -8.59 -6.92 2.06
C VAL A 99 -9.68 -7.66 1.26
N LYS A 100 -10.90 -7.62 1.73
CA LYS A 100 -12.03 -8.25 1.04
C LYS A 100 -12.28 -7.61 -0.34
N ALA A 101 -12.17 -6.28 -0.43
CA ALA A 101 -12.28 -5.59 -1.69
C ALA A 101 -11.18 -6.01 -2.68
N ALA A 102 -9.96 -6.26 -2.19
CA ALA A 102 -8.88 -6.78 -3.03
C ALA A 102 -9.21 -8.17 -3.59
N GLU A 103 -9.84 -9.02 -2.77
CA GLU A 103 -10.26 -10.36 -3.21
C GLU A 103 -11.29 -10.31 -4.35
N HIS A 104 -12.06 -9.25 -4.43
CA HIS A 104 -13.11 -9.07 -5.44
C HIS A 104 -12.72 -8.08 -6.53
N TYR A 105 -11.48 -7.64 -6.56
CA TYR A 105 -11.06 -6.57 -7.46
C TYR A 105 -11.03 -6.98 -8.92
N ASN A 106 -10.76 -8.21 -9.23
CA ASN A 106 -10.66 -8.66 -10.63
C ASN A 106 -12.04 -8.90 -11.24
#